data_70caf93e09cfade8623fb07314683cec
#
_entry.id   70caf93e09cfade8623fb07314683cec
#
_cell.length_a   1.000
_cell.length_b   1.000
_cell.length_c   1.000
_cell.angle_alpha   90.00
_cell.angle_beta   90.00
_cell.angle_gamma   90.00
#
_symmetry.space_group_name_H-M   'P 1'
#
loop_
_entity.id
_entity.type
_entity.pdbx_description
1 polymer ?
#
loop_
_entity_poly.entity_id
_entity_poly.type
_entity_poly.pdbx_seq_one_letter_code
_entity_poly.pdbx_strand_id
1 'polypeptide(L)'
;MTGIEVGEARGATALGAAAVGAVSGGVAGGLLAVLRAIDGLGDGALLPVANRPLESVLHLVAAVGLGAAVGVLFRNGGGGAASTSGGLLAGLLWWMLGPLTLSPLLDGRGPTWSLADASAVFPSLVTALLVGGLGGALFAAVGPQVGRLPWLSRLVAPAVRSEPSRVVVLGGGFGGVATAQRLERRMLAGADLAVSLVSPSNSLLFTPMLAEVAGSALQPHHISAPIRATCPRTRFYRGEVTGIDVDRRLVHIEGTSAPLPYDHLVVALGSVPNYRDLPGLAEHSFTLKSLPDAVAIRNHVIAMLERADAETDATERRRQLTFVVAGGGFAGTETIAELFDLVHNARRYYPHIDPAELRFVLVHSGDRLLPEIGPELADFALQRLRRRGIEFLLGTRVGGASTEAMHLADGERIPTRTLVWTAGNQPHPALGRLPAERNRAGALVVDETLRSTTHPEVWAVGDCAQIPDPLTGGLHPPTAQHALREGKTLGDNIAAAVGGRPPKPFRFTPIGILVALGHRTAVAEIRGLRFSGLAAWVLWRGVYLSKLPGLEKKLRVLIDWTIDLLFPRDIVLAADPDERRIPEPAAPTAPMPPIAPGGRP
;
A
#
# COMPACT_ATOMS: atom_id res chain seq x y z
N MET A 1 -7.28 37.44 -0.09
CA MET A 1 -8.40 37.88 0.75
C MET A 1 -9.14 36.65 1.23
N THR A 2 -9.42 36.63 2.51
CA THR A 2 -10.13 35.62 3.32
C THR A 2 -9.52 34.21 3.31
N GLY A 3 -8.53 34.00 4.24
CA GLY A 3 -8.10 32.69 4.70
C GLY A 3 -9.21 32.04 5.50
N ILE A 4 -9.61 30.83 5.08
CA ILE A 4 -10.39 29.93 5.92
C ILE A 4 -9.37 29.26 6.83
N GLU A 5 -9.26 29.74 8.07
CA GLU A 5 -8.60 29.01 9.16
C GLU A 5 -9.40 27.71 9.40
N VAL A 6 -8.87 26.59 8.92
CA VAL A 6 -9.32 25.26 9.32
C VAL A 6 -8.85 25.06 10.75
N GLY A 7 -9.75 25.28 11.70
CA GLY A 7 -9.50 25.08 13.12
C GLY A 7 -9.08 23.64 13.39
N GLU A 8 -7.82 23.45 13.74
CA GLU A 8 -7.27 22.16 14.19
C GLU A 8 -8.03 21.69 15.43
N ALA A 9 -8.72 20.56 15.30
CA ALA A 9 -9.38 19.88 16.41
C ALA A 9 -8.30 19.36 17.39
N ARG A 10 -8.15 20.06 18.52
CA ARG A 10 -7.27 19.68 19.62
C ARG A 10 -7.67 18.30 20.15
N GLY A 11 -6.77 17.33 20.08
CA GLY A 11 -6.97 15.99 20.63
C GLY A 11 -7.25 16.05 22.14
N ALA A 12 -8.38 15.47 22.58
CA ALA A 12 -8.73 15.34 24.00
C ALA A 12 -7.75 14.39 24.71
N THR A 13 -7.41 14.66 25.98
CA THR A 13 -6.67 13.69 26.79
C THR A 13 -7.47 12.39 26.95
N ALA A 14 -6.80 11.25 27.20
CA ALA A 14 -7.48 9.97 27.39
C ALA A 14 -8.52 10.05 28.53
N LEU A 15 -8.20 10.78 29.61
CA LEU A 15 -9.07 10.96 30.78
C LEU A 15 -10.28 11.85 30.45
N GLY A 16 -10.09 12.94 29.71
CA GLY A 16 -11.17 13.81 29.27
C GLY A 16 -12.09 13.10 28.27
N ALA A 17 -11.55 12.35 27.33
CA ALA A 17 -12.32 11.56 26.38
C ALA A 17 -13.09 10.41 27.06
N ALA A 18 -12.49 9.75 28.06
CA ALA A 18 -13.17 8.76 28.89
C ALA A 18 -14.33 9.35 29.66
N ALA A 19 -14.14 10.54 30.26
CA ALA A 19 -15.20 11.23 31.03
C ALA A 19 -16.37 11.61 30.12
N VAL A 20 -16.12 12.20 28.95
CA VAL A 20 -17.17 12.54 27.97
C VAL A 20 -17.88 11.29 27.47
N GLY A 21 -17.13 10.23 27.17
CA GLY A 21 -17.70 8.95 26.77
C GLY A 21 -18.55 8.31 27.87
N ALA A 22 -18.10 8.35 29.14
CA ALA A 22 -18.85 7.88 30.28
C ALA A 22 -20.18 8.61 30.47
N VAL A 23 -20.15 9.95 30.36
CA VAL A 23 -21.36 10.78 30.42
C VAL A 23 -22.31 10.44 29.27
N SER A 24 -21.80 10.35 28.04
CA SER A 24 -22.60 10.01 26.85
C SER A 24 -23.24 8.63 26.96
N GLY A 25 -22.50 7.63 27.45
CA GLY A 25 -23.01 6.30 27.71
C GLY A 25 -24.03 6.27 28.84
N GLY A 26 -23.77 7.02 29.92
CA GLY A 26 -24.70 7.17 31.06
C GLY A 26 -26.02 7.82 30.67
N VAL A 27 -25.97 8.90 29.85
CA VAL A 27 -27.18 9.57 29.32
C VAL A 27 -27.97 8.62 28.43
N ALA A 28 -27.31 7.90 27.51
CA ALA A 28 -27.96 6.92 26.63
C ALA A 28 -28.62 5.79 27.45
N GLY A 29 -27.91 5.24 28.42
CA GLY A 29 -28.44 4.22 29.35
C GLY A 29 -29.60 4.72 30.20
N GLY A 30 -29.50 5.94 30.75
CA GLY A 30 -30.54 6.58 31.53
C GLY A 30 -31.79 6.86 30.70
N LEU A 31 -31.65 7.39 29.47
CA LEU A 31 -32.79 7.61 28.59
C LEU A 31 -33.55 6.33 28.30
N LEU A 32 -32.82 5.24 28.07
CA LEU A 32 -33.43 3.93 27.82
C LEU A 32 -34.13 3.38 29.09
N ALA A 33 -33.55 3.60 30.27
CA ALA A 33 -34.21 3.24 31.53
C ALA A 33 -35.53 3.97 31.73
N VAL A 34 -35.59 5.27 31.37
CA VAL A 34 -36.82 6.07 31.38
C VAL A 34 -37.83 5.57 30.33
N LEU A 35 -37.39 5.28 29.13
CA LEU A 35 -38.25 4.73 28.07
C LEU A 35 -38.83 3.37 28.48
N ARG A 36 -38.06 2.51 29.12
CA ARG A 36 -38.53 1.23 29.70
C ARG A 36 -39.57 1.43 30.81
N ALA A 37 -39.35 2.43 31.68
CA ALA A 37 -40.30 2.73 32.75
C ALA A 37 -41.65 3.23 32.18
N ILE A 38 -41.61 3.97 31.05
CA ILE A 38 -42.82 4.47 30.34
C ILE A 38 -43.54 3.29 29.64
N ASP A 39 -42.76 2.40 28.95
CA ASP A 39 -43.31 1.22 28.27
C ASP A 39 -43.93 0.20 29.23
N GLY A 40 -43.36 0.08 30.44
CA GLY A 40 -43.91 -0.76 31.52
C GLY A 40 -45.23 -0.27 32.12
N LEU A 41 -45.72 0.94 31.75
CA LEU A 41 -47.01 1.48 32.12
C LEU A 41 -48.13 1.12 31.14
N GLY A 42 -47.82 0.48 30.02
CA GLY A 42 -48.75 0.07 28.96
C GLY A 42 -48.89 -1.46 28.83
N ASP A 43 -50.06 -1.95 28.46
CA ASP A 43 -50.37 -3.39 28.34
C ASP A 43 -49.68 -4.16 27.20
N GLY A 44 -48.64 -3.62 26.58
CA GLY A 44 -47.92 -4.21 25.46
C GLY A 44 -46.42 -3.93 25.47
N ALA A 45 -45.74 -4.34 26.54
CA ALA A 45 -44.29 -4.10 26.71
C ALA A 45 -43.46 -4.66 25.51
N LEU A 46 -42.95 -3.78 24.69
CA LEU A 46 -42.03 -4.09 23.58
C LEU A 46 -40.60 -4.42 24.08
N LEU A 47 -40.30 -4.13 25.36
CA LEU A 47 -38.97 -4.34 25.95
C LEU A 47 -39.07 -5.21 27.19
N PRO A 48 -38.24 -6.27 27.34
CA PRO A 48 -38.27 -7.10 28.56
C PRO A 48 -37.92 -6.25 29.78
N VAL A 49 -38.85 -6.18 30.73
CA VAL A 49 -38.69 -5.46 32.01
C VAL A 49 -37.82 -6.32 32.92
N ALA A 50 -36.62 -5.85 33.25
CA ALA A 50 -35.82 -6.45 34.30
C ALA A 50 -36.47 -6.12 35.67
N ASN A 51 -37.17 -7.06 36.26
CA ASN A 51 -37.84 -6.90 37.59
C ASN A 51 -36.85 -6.85 38.75
N ARG A 52 -35.55 -6.75 38.51
CA ARG A 52 -34.51 -6.75 39.54
C ARG A 52 -33.73 -5.44 39.52
N PRO A 53 -33.74 -4.63 40.58
CA PRO A 53 -33.02 -3.35 40.63
C PRO A 53 -31.51 -3.51 40.42
N LEU A 54 -30.93 -4.65 40.80
CA LEU A 54 -29.52 -4.96 40.57
C LEU A 54 -29.16 -5.05 39.08
N GLU A 55 -30.00 -5.63 38.25
CA GLU A 55 -29.76 -5.73 36.79
C GLU A 55 -29.80 -4.36 36.12
N SER A 56 -30.69 -3.48 36.53
CA SER A 56 -30.76 -2.11 36.01
C SER A 56 -29.50 -1.30 36.37
N VAL A 57 -28.99 -1.47 37.59
CA VAL A 57 -27.73 -0.84 38.00
C VAL A 57 -26.55 -1.39 37.20
N LEU A 58 -26.47 -2.69 36.99
CA LEU A 58 -25.41 -3.32 36.18
C LEU A 58 -25.43 -2.81 34.72
N HIS A 59 -26.61 -2.66 34.12
CA HIS A 59 -26.75 -2.12 32.78
C HIS A 59 -26.29 -0.65 32.70
N LEU A 60 -26.61 0.17 33.68
CA LEU A 60 -26.17 1.55 33.75
C LEU A 60 -24.64 1.65 33.91
N VAL A 61 -24.08 0.87 34.83
CA VAL A 61 -22.61 0.80 35.03
C VAL A 61 -21.89 0.37 33.73
N ALA A 62 -22.45 -0.62 33.06
CA ALA A 62 -21.93 -1.07 31.77
C ALA A 62 -22.03 0.01 30.69
N ALA A 63 -23.16 0.71 30.59
CA ALA A 63 -23.33 1.80 29.62
C ALA A 63 -22.31 2.93 29.86
N VAL A 64 -22.05 3.29 31.12
CA VAL A 64 -21.00 4.25 31.51
C VAL A 64 -19.61 3.74 31.15
N GLY A 65 -19.28 2.49 31.51
CA GLY A 65 -17.97 1.89 31.24
C GLY A 65 -17.68 1.72 29.76
N LEU A 66 -18.64 1.26 28.97
CA LEU A 66 -18.53 1.12 27.52
C LEU A 66 -18.45 2.49 26.84
N GLY A 67 -19.22 3.48 27.31
CA GLY A 67 -19.12 4.86 26.84
C GLY A 67 -17.72 5.42 27.09
N ALA A 68 -17.13 5.20 28.27
CA ALA A 68 -15.77 5.58 28.58
C ALA A 68 -14.76 4.92 27.64
N ALA A 69 -14.90 3.63 27.37
CA ALA A 69 -14.04 2.89 26.43
C ALA A 69 -14.13 3.44 25.00
N VAL A 70 -15.35 3.71 24.51
CA VAL A 70 -15.58 4.36 23.21
C VAL A 70 -14.92 5.74 23.19
N GLY A 71 -15.07 6.54 24.25
CA GLY A 71 -14.43 7.84 24.39
C GLY A 71 -12.91 7.77 24.27
N VAL A 72 -12.26 6.80 24.93
CA VAL A 72 -10.80 6.61 24.82
C VAL A 72 -10.38 6.15 23.43
N LEU A 73 -11.11 5.20 22.84
CA LEU A 73 -10.79 4.67 21.51
C LEU A 73 -10.90 5.72 20.40
N PHE A 74 -11.91 6.60 20.48
CA PHE A 74 -12.21 7.61 19.46
C PHE A 74 -11.79 9.04 19.87
N ARG A 75 -10.97 9.20 20.92
CA ARG A 75 -10.50 10.50 21.46
C ARG A 75 -9.81 11.41 20.43
N ASN A 76 -9.27 10.83 19.35
CA ASN A 76 -8.47 11.54 18.38
C ASN A 76 -9.23 11.85 17.07
N GLY A 77 -10.56 11.97 17.12
CA GLY A 77 -11.36 12.47 16.01
C GLY A 77 -11.80 11.41 15.01
N GLY A 78 -12.26 10.28 15.47
CA GLY A 78 -13.15 9.41 14.67
C GLY A 78 -14.40 10.25 14.31
N GLY A 79 -14.71 10.42 13.02
CA GLY A 79 -15.93 11.11 12.58
C GLY A 79 -17.17 10.47 13.20
N GLY A 80 -18.33 11.20 13.21
CA GLY A 80 -19.56 10.72 13.85
C GLY A 80 -19.94 9.28 13.52
N ALA A 81 -19.74 8.85 12.27
CA ALA A 81 -19.98 7.48 11.84
C ALA A 81 -19.06 6.47 12.56
N ALA A 82 -17.79 6.78 12.75
CA ALA A 82 -16.84 5.89 13.42
C ALA A 82 -17.15 5.72 14.92
N SER A 83 -17.51 6.80 15.61
CA SER A 83 -17.90 6.76 17.03
C SER A 83 -19.22 6.00 17.22
N THR A 84 -20.18 6.19 16.32
CA THR A 84 -21.47 5.45 16.34
C THR A 84 -21.24 3.95 16.09
N SER A 85 -20.42 3.59 15.10
CA SER A 85 -20.06 2.18 14.83
C SER A 85 -19.30 1.54 15.99
N GLY A 86 -18.40 2.30 16.65
CA GLY A 86 -17.72 1.85 17.86
C GLY A 86 -18.69 1.62 19.03
N GLY A 87 -19.69 2.49 19.17
CA GLY A 87 -20.77 2.34 20.14
C GLY A 87 -21.63 1.10 19.87
N LEU A 88 -22.00 0.84 18.62
CA LEU A 88 -22.72 -0.38 18.22
C LEU A 88 -21.93 -1.64 18.56
N LEU A 89 -20.64 -1.66 18.27
CA LEU A 89 -19.76 -2.78 18.61
C LEU A 89 -19.68 -2.99 20.11
N ALA A 90 -19.56 -1.92 20.90
CA ALA A 90 -19.56 -1.97 22.35
C ALA A 90 -20.89 -2.54 22.88
N GLY A 91 -22.02 -2.14 22.31
CA GLY A 91 -23.34 -2.69 22.61
C GLY A 91 -23.44 -4.19 22.33
N LEU A 92 -22.92 -4.65 21.18
CA LEU A 92 -22.87 -6.07 20.83
C LEU A 92 -22.01 -6.87 21.84
N LEU A 93 -20.83 -6.35 22.18
CA LEU A 93 -19.94 -6.99 23.17
C LEU A 93 -20.62 -7.06 24.56
N TRP A 94 -21.34 -6.00 24.96
CA TRP A 94 -22.09 -6.03 26.18
C TRP A 94 -23.22 -7.06 26.17
N TRP A 95 -23.94 -7.21 25.05
CA TRP A 95 -24.97 -8.22 24.91
C TRP A 95 -24.43 -9.64 25.08
N MET A 96 -23.25 -9.91 24.54
CA MET A 96 -22.57 -11.21 24.70
C MET A 96 -22.13 -11.44 26.17
N LEU A 97 -21.54 -10.43 26.79
CA LEU A 97 -20.99 -10.54 28.16
C LEU A 97 -22.08 -10.44 29.25
N GLY A 98 -23.07 -9.58 29.10
CA GLY A 98 -24.13 -9.36 30.06
C GLY A 98 -25.21 -10.45 29.98
N PRO A 99 -26.15 -10.35 29.02
CA PRO A 99 -27.29 -11.26 28.93
C PRO A 99 -26.94 -12.73 28.70
N LEU A 100 -25.91 -13.04 27.88
CA LEU A 100 -25.56 -14.42 27.58
C LEU A 100 -24.56 -15.06 28.54
N THR A 101 -23.83 -14.27 29.33
CA THR A 101 -22.77 -14.78 30.21
C THR A 101 -23.01 -14.41 31.65
N LEU A 102 -23.03 -13.12 32.00
CA LEU A 102 -23.09 -12.66 33.39
C LEU A 102 -24.47 -12.91 34.03
N SER A 103 -25.57 -12.64 33.35
CA SER A 103 -26.92 -12.83 33.91
C SER A 103 -27.20 -14.29 34.26
N PRO A 104 -26.94 -15.28 33.38
CA PRO A 104 -27.08 -16.69 33.75
C PRO A 104 -26.14 -17.13 34.87
N LEU A 105 -24.90 -16.62 34.92
CA LEU A 105 -23.96 -16.93 36.00
C LEU A 105 -24.44 -16.40 37.36
N LEU A 106 -25.03 -15.20 37.40
CA LEU A 106 -25.62 -14.63 38.61
C LEU A 106 -26.87 -15.42 39.11
N ASP A 107 -27.56 -16.09 38.18
CA ASP A 107 -28.66 -17.00 38.47
C ASP A 107 -28.18 -18.43 38.86
N GLY A 108 -26.88 -18.65 39.00
CA GLY A 108 -26.30 -19.97 39.29
C GLY A 108 -26.35 -20.97 38.14
N ARG A 109 -26.59 -20.50 36.92
CA ARG A 109 -26.60 -21.29 35.68
C ARG A 109 -25.28 -21.08 34.93
N GLY A 110 -24.93 -21.98 34.01
CA GLY A 110 -23.79 -21.78 33.10
C GLY A 110 -24.08 -20.73 32.03
N PRO A 111 -23.02 -20.22 31.29
CA PRO A 111 -23.22 -19.32 30.17
C PRO A 111 -24.13 -19.93 29.11
N THR A 112 -25.06 -19.14 28.58
CA THR A 112 -26.08 -19.55 27.59
C THR A 112 -25.70 -19.07 26.21
N TRP A 113 -24.86 -19.84 25.52
CA TRP A 113 -24.31 -19.48 24.20
C TRP A 113 -24.90 -20.29 23.05
N SER A 114 -25.96 -21.06 23.28
CA SER A 114 -26.65 -21.76 22.20
C SER A 114 -27.49 -20.80 21.37
N LEU A 115 -27.77 -21.20 20.12
CA LEU A 115 -28.60 -20.40 19.21
C LEU A 115 -30.03 -20.20 19.79
N ALA A 116 -30.55 -21.17 20.50
CA ALA A 116 -31.85 -21.09 21.14
C ALA A 116 -31.86 -20.06 22.30
N ASP A 117 -30.82 -20.06 23.13
CA ASP A 117 -30.68 -19.09 24.20
C ASP A 117 -30.48 -17.67 23.66
N ALA A 118 -29.63 -17.53 22.61
CA ALA A 118 -29.42 -16.26 21.97
C ALA A 118 -30.70 -15.69 21.34
N SER A 119 -31.57 -16.55 20.79
CA SER A 119 -32.87 -16.14 20.26
C SER A 119 -33.83 -15.69 21.36
N ALA A 120 -33.81 -16.31 22.50
CA ALA A 120 -34.66 -15.95 23.64
C ALA A 120 -34.33 -14.55 24.20
N VAL A 121 -33.03 -14.12 24.15
CA VAL A 121 -32.59 -12.81 24.64
C VAL A 121 -32.37 -11.81 23.48
N PHE A 122 -32.83 -12.11 22.27
CA PHE A 122 -32.68 -11.24 21.10
C PHE A 122 -33.23 -9.81 21.28
N PRO A 123 -34.35 -9.56 21.95
CA PRO A 123 -34.82 -8.20 22.24
C PRO A 123 -33.80 -7.37 23.01
N SER A 124 -33.02 -7.98 23.91
CA SER A 124 -31.98 -7.29 24.65
C SER A 124 -30.76 -6.91 23.75
N LEU A 125 -30.52 -7.61 22.65
CA LEU A 125 -29.53 -7.21 21.64
C LEU A 125 -29.91 -5.89 20.99
N VAL A 126 -31.15 -5.74 20.53
CA VAL A 126 -31.63 -4.49 19.95
C VAL A 126 -31.43 -3.32 20.93
N THR A 127 -31.78 -3.54 22.16
CA THR A 127 -31.56 -2.57 23.25
C THR A 127 -30.08 -2.20 23.42
N ALA A 128 -29.20 -3.18 23.51
CA ALA A 128 -27.77 -2.97 23.66
C ALA A 128 -27.15 -2.20 22.47
N LEU A 129 -27.59 -2.52 21.25
CA LEU A 129 -27.17 -1.80 20.04
C LEU A 129 -27.68 -0.35 20.02
N LEU A 130 -28.94 -0.11 20.43
CA LEU A 130 -29.49 1.25 20.51
C LEU A 130 -28.73 2.10 21.54
N VAL A 131 -28.48 1.58 22.74
CA VAL A 131 -27.69 2.28 23.76
C VAL A 131 -26.28 2.56 23.30
N GLY A 132 -25.62 1.56 22.74
CA GLY A 132 -24.27 1.72 22.22
C GLY A 132 -24.20 2.73 21.08
N GLY A 133 -25.07 2.61 20.09
CA GLY A 133 -25.15 3.52 18.95
C GLY A 133 -25.47 4.96 19.35
N LEU A 134 -26.47 5.15 20.22
CA LEU A 134 -26.83 6.48 20.74
C LEU A 134 -25.72 7.08 21.59
N GLY A 135 -25.07 6.29 22.45
CA GLY A 135 -23.92 6.73 23.25
C GLY A 135 -22.75 7.18 22.37
N GLY A 136 -22.43 6.43 21.29
CA GLY A 136 -21.42 6.80 20.30
C GLY A 136 -21.77 8.06 19.51
N ALA A 137 -23.03 8.23 19.12
CA ALA A 137 -23.52 9.42 18.44
C ALA A 137 -23.49 10.67 19.35
N LEU A 138 -23.93 10.54 20.60
CA LEU A 138 -23.84 11.60 21.61
C LEU A 138 -22.38 11.99 21.89
N PHE A 139 -21.47 11.01 22.00
CA PHE A 139 -20.04 11.30 22.14
C PHE A 139 -19.51 12.11 20.95
N ALA A 140 -19.89 11.76 19.72
CA ALA A 140 -19.49 12.50 18.53
C ALA A 140 -20.05 13.94 18.49
N ALA A 141 -21.29 14.12 18.93
CA ALA A 141 -21.96 15.42 18.92
C ALA A 141 -21.46 16.35 20.04
N VAL A 142 -21.25 15.81 21.23
CA VAL A 142 -20.97 16.59 22.46
C VAL A 142 -19.48 16.67 22.76
N GLY A 143 -18.69 15.67 22.37
CA GLY A 143 -17.25 15.58 22.61
C GLY A 143 -16.46 16.83 22.22
N PRO A 144 -16.64 17.39 21.03
CA PRO A 144 -15.96 18.63 20.62
C PRO A 144 -16.33 19.86 21.45
N GLN A 145 -17.52 19.88 22.02
CA GLN A 145 -18.04 21.02 22.80
C GLN A 145 -17.61 20.98 24.27
N VAL A 146 -17.55 19.78 24.86
CA VAL A 146 -17.12 19.60 26.25
C VAL A 146 -15.66 19.97 26.46
N GLY A 147 -14.79 19.75 25.47
CA GLY A 147 -13.40 20.22 25.50
C GLY A 147 -13.24 21.75 25.61
N ARG A 148 -14.32 22.52 25.41
CA ARG A 148 -14.35 24.00 25.53
C ARG A 148 -14.77 24.50 26.92
N LEU A 149 -15.18 23.61 27.84
CA LEU A 149 -15.60 24.01 29.17
C LEU A 149 -14.40 24.45 30.03
N PRO A 150 -14.42 25.67 30.65
CA PRO A 150 -13.26 26.27 31.31
C PRO A 150 -12.71 25.47 32.50
N TRP A 151 -13.53 24.68 33.19
CA TRP A 151 -13.11 23.85 34.32
C TRP A 151 -12.43 22.54 33.88
N LEU A 152 -12.83 21.98 32.74
CA LEU A 152 -12.17 20.82 32.13
C LEU A 152 -10.85 21.25 31.45
N SER A 153 -10.76 22.45 30.90
CA SER A 153 -9.52 22.98 30.33
C SER A 153 -8.42 23.16 31.39
N ARG A 154 -8.76 23.36 32.66
CA ARG A 154 -7.79 23.45 33.77
C ARG A 154 -7.21 22.09 34.20
N LEU A 155 -7.97 21.00 34.04
CA LEU A 155 -7.48 19.62 34.23
C LEU A 155 -6.63 19.13 33.05
N VAL A 156 -6.70 19.86 31.94
CA VAL A 156 -6.01 19.61 30.66
C VAL A 156 -5.06 20.78 30.37
N ALA A 157 -4.40 21.37 31.40
CA ALA A 157 -3.40 22.39 31.15
C ALA A 157 -2.32 21.84 30.19
N PRO A 158 -2.13 22.41 29.01
CA PRO A 158 -1.04 21.98 28.13
C PRO A 158 0.27 22.33 28.85
N ALA A 159 1.17 21.35 28.97
CA ALA A 159 2.59 21.64 29.07
C ALA A 159 2.91 22.69 27.96
N VAL A 160 3.76 23.67 28.29
CA VAL A 160 4.24 24.69 27.33
C VAL A 160 4.60 23.94 26.05
N ARG A 161 3.82 24.14 24.97
CA ARG A 161 4.04 23.44 23.70
C ARG A 161 5.22 24.11 23.04
N SER A 162 6.34 23.41 22.96
CA SER A 162 7.30 23.60 21.88
C SER A 162 6.57 23.32 20.55
N GLU A 163 6.95 24.01 19.48
CA GLU A 163 6.45 23.66 18.15
C GLU A 163 6.70 22.15 17.87
N PRO A 164 5.74 21.43 17.28
CA PRO A 164 5.93 20.01 17.03
C PRO A 164 7.12 19.78 16.09
N SER A 165 7.94 18.78 16.39
CA SER A 165 9.09 18.41 15.53
C SER A 165 8.61 18.01 14.14
N ARG A 166 9.10 18.72 13.12
CA ARG A 166 8.71 18.54 11.72
C ARG A 166 9.50 17.38 11.11
N VAL A 167 8.79 16.34 10.73
CA VAL A 167 9.36 15.19 10.03
C VAL A 167 8.91 15.21 8.57
N VAL A 168 9.86 15.33 7.65
CA VAL A 168 9.59 15.29 6.21
C VAL A 168 10.07 13.94 5.67
N VAL A 169 9.15 13.19 5.04
CA VAL A 169 9.40 11.89 4.41
C VAL A 169 9.41 12.06 2.91
N LEU A 170 10.52 11.71 2.26
CA LEU A 170 10.70 11.76 0.81
C LEU A 170 10.50 10.37 0.22
N GLY A 171 9.41 10.18 -0.52
CA GLY A 171 9.05 8.93 -1.19
C GLY A 171 7.82 8.24 -0.60
N GLY A 172 6.86 7.93 -1.51
CA GLY A 172 5.58 7.25 -1.21
C GLY A 172 5.61 5.73 -1.36
N GLY A 173 6.82 5.12 -1.38
CA GLY A 173 7.02 3.67 -1.43
C GLY A 173 6.85 2.98 -0.07
N PHE A 174 7.21 1.70 0.00
CA PHE A 174 7.05 0.87 1.21
C PHE A 174 7.73 1.47 2.44
N GLY A 175 8.98 1.91 2.32
CA GLY A 175 9.74 2.47 3.45
C GLY A 175 9.13 3.78 3.95
N GLY A 176 8.84 4.72 3.05
CA GLY A 176 8.29 6.02 3.40
C GLY A 176 6.90 5.95 4.01
N VAL A 177 5.98 5.20 3.40
CA VAL A 177 4.62 5.00 3.93
C VAL A 177 4.64 4.27 5.26
N ALA A 178 5.48 3.23 5.42
CA ALA A 178 5.61 2.52 6.70
C ALA A 178 6.16 3.43 7.81
N THR A 179 7.10 4.32 7.48
CA THR A 179 7.61 5.35 8.40
C THR A 179 6.50 6.32 8.80
N ALA A 180 5.79 6.90 7.82
CA ALA A 180 4.71 7.84 8.08
C ALA A 180 3.60 7.22 8.96
N GLN A 181 3.15 6.01 8.64
CA GLN A 181 2.17 5.28 9.45
C GLN A 181 2.66 5.02 10.88
N ARG A 182 3.95 4.72 11.03
CA ARG A 182 4.50 4.48 12.38
C ARG A 182 4.59 5.77 13.17
N LEU A 183 4.99 6.87 12.55
CA LEU A 183 5.00 8.19 13.16
C LEU A 183 3.58 8.64 13.56
N GLU A 184 2.57 8.42 12.70
CA GLU A 184 1.17 8.68 13.06
C GLU A 184 0.73 7.92 14.33
N ARG A 185 1.13 6.65 14.47
CA ARG A 185 0.86 5.89 15.69
C ARG A 185 1.59 6.46 16.91
N ARG A 186 2.79 7.01 16.72
CA ARG A 186 3.52 7.70 17.80
C ARG A 186 2.89 9.04 18.17
N MET A 187 2.37 9.79 17.19
CA MET A 187 1.56 10.99 17.45
C MET A 187 0.31 10.65 18.27
N LEU A 188 -0.38 9.56 17.93
CA LEU A 188 -1.52 9.06 18.72
C LEU A 188 -1.13 8.64 20.15
N ALA A 189 0.10 8.20 20.34
CA ALA A 189 0.66 7.86 21.65
C ALA A 189 1.23 9.07 22.41
N GLY A 190 1.08 10.30 21.87
CA GLY A 190 1.46 11.54 22.54
C GLY A 190 2.81 12.12 22.11
N ALA A 191 3.46 11.60 21.07
CA ALA A 191 4.66 12.22 20.52
C ALA A 191 4.30 13.53 19.80
N ASP A 192 5.06 14.60 20.08
CA ASP A 192 4.81 15.92 19.51
C ASP A 192 5.52 16.04 18.15
N LEU A 193 4.84 15.58 17.11
CA LEU A 193 5.35 15.45 15.74
C LEU A 193 4.38 16.06 14.72
N ALA A 194 4.91 16.70 13.70
CA ALA A 194 4.21 17.10 12.49
C ALA A 194 4.82 16.37 11.29
N VAL A 195 4.08 15.46 10.66
CA VAL A 195 4.58 14.59 9.59
C VAL A 195 4.10 15.08 8.24
N SER A 196 5.03 15.24 7.30
CA SER A 196 4.77 15.52 5.90
C SER A 196 5.39 14.43 5.03
N LEU A 197 4.70 14.02 3.95
CA LEU A 197 5.19 13.07 2.98
C LEU A 197 5.15 13.66 1.58
N VAL A 198 6.26 13.57 0.87
CA VAL A 198 6.44 14.08 -0.50
C VAL A 198 6.59 12.91 -1.46
N SER A 199 5.80 12.87 -2.53
CA SER A 199 5.93 11.83 -3.57
C SER A 199 5.32 12.31 -4.89
N PRO A 200 5.89 11.97 -6.06
CA PRO A 200 5.29 12.26 -7.36
C PRO A 200 3.99 11.47 -7.58
N SER A 201 3.89 10.25 -7.02
CA SER A 201 2.66 9.45 -7.04
C SER A 201 1.82 9.69 -5.79
N ASN A 202 0.50 9.76 -5.95
CA ASN A 202 -0.47 9.88 -4.85
C ASN A 202 -0.85 8.55 -4.21
N SER A 203 -0.22 7.46 -4.64
CA SER A 203 -0.54 6.09 -4.16
C SER A 203 0.70 5.30 -3.78
N LEU A 204 0.55 4.46 -2.77
CA LEU A 204 1.46 3.36 -2.47
C LEU A 204 1.17 2.23 -3.46
N LEU A 205 2.14 1.88 -4.27
CA LEU A 205 2.08 0.77 -5.21
C LEU A 205 2.58 -0.52 -4.54
N PHE A 206 1.80 -1.59 -4.63
CA PHE A 206 2.22 -2.91 -4.17
C PHE A 206 3.01 -3.65 -5.26
N THR A 207 4.27 -3.26 -5.43
CA THR A 207 5.16 -3.70 -6.53
C THR A 207 5.30 -5.21 -6.71
N PRO A 208 5.16 -6.09 -5.68
CA PRO A 208 5.24 -7.53 -5.90
C PRO A 208 4.16 -8.12 -6.81
N MET A 209 3.10 -7.37 -7.13
CA MET A 209 2.02 -7.81 -8.03
C MET A 209 2.08 -7.15 -9.42
N LEU A 210 3.16 -6.43 -9.75
CA LEU A 210 3.29 -5.77 -11.05
C LEU A 210 3.34 -6.75 -12.22
N ALA A 211 3.97 -7.91 -12.04
CA ALA A 211 4.03 -8.95 -13.07
C ALA A 211 2.62 -9.47 -13.44
N GLU A 212 1.73 -9.66 -12.45
CA GLU A 212 0.35 -10.08 -12.69
C GLU A 212 -0.47 -9.00 -13.43
N VAL A 213 -0.16 -7.70 -13.20
CA VAL A 213 -0.76 -6.60 -14.00
C VAL A 213 -0.24 -6.63 -15.43
N ALA A 214 1.07 -6.79 -15.63
CA ALA A 214 1.66 -6.93 -16.96
C ALA A 214 1.14 -8.15 -17.72
N GLY A 215 0.79 -9.21 -17.00
CA GLY A 215 0.15 -10.42 -17.53
C GLY A 215 -1.37 -10.35 -17.64
N SER A 216 -2.02 -9.20 -17.36
CA SER A 216 -3.48 -9.04 -17.39
C SER A 216 -4.28 -9.90 -16.40
N ALA A 217 -3.63 -10.44 -15.37
CA ALA A 217 -4.29 -11.22 -14.30
C ALA A 217 -4.91 -10.33 -13.21
N LEU A 218 -4.43 -9.09 -13.07
CA LEU A 218 -4.92 -8.12 -12.09
C LEU A 218 -5.20 -6.77 -12.74
N GLN A 219 -6.26 -6.12 -12.27
CA GLN A 219 -6.55 -4.74 -12.66
C GLN A 219 -5.54 -3.77 -12.03
N PRO A 220 -4.97 -2.82 -12.82
CA PRO A 220 -3.88 -1.95 -12.37
C PRO A 220 -4.16 -1.21 -11.06
N HIS A 221 -5.36 -0.65 -10.91
CA HIS A 221 -5.70 0.14 -9.72
C HIS A 221 -5.95 -0.68 -8.46
N HIS A 222 -6.07 -2.01 -8.55
CA HIS A 222 -6.35 -2.86 -7.40
C HIS A 222 -5.12 -3.10 -6.53
N ILE A 223 -3.92 -2.98 -7.10
CA ILE A 223 -2.65 -3.11 -6.36
C ILE A 223 -2.09 -1.78 -5.84
N SER A 224 -2.85 -0.70 -5.94
CA SER A 224 -2.45 0.64 -5.49
C SER A 224 -3.40 1.18 -4.42
N ALA A 225 -2.85 1.77 -3.36
CA ALA A 225 -3.63 2.37 -2.28
C ALA A 225 -3.35 3.87 -2.16
N PRO A 226 -4.37 4.75 -2.07
CA PRO A 226 -4.13 6.19 -1.93
C PRO A 226 -3.35 6.53 -0.66
N ILE A 227 -2.27 7.30 -0.77
CA ILE A 227 -1.44 7.71 0.37
C ILE A 227 -2.27 8.46 1.42
N ARG A 228 -3.18 9.34 0.99
CA ARG A 228 -4.06 10.09 1.92
C ARG A 228 -5.00 9.20 2.73
N ALA A 229 -5.41 8.06 2.20
CA ALA A 229 -6.20 7.08 2.94
C ALA A 229 -5.33 6.20 3.84
N THR A 230 -4.10 5.93 3.41
CA THR A 230 -3.14 5.07 4.10
C THR A 230 -2.46 5.79 5.27
N CYS A 231 -2.25 7.12 5.15
CA CYS A 231 -1.63 8.00 6.13
C CYS A 231 -2.52 9.24 6.38
N PRO A 232 -3.66 9.11 7.07
CA PRO A 232 -4.67 10.17 7.17
C PRO A 232 -4.27 11.37 8.05
N ARG A 233 -3.20 11.25 8.85
CA ARG A 233 -2.67 12.32 9.71
C ARG A 233 -1.40 12.95 9.19
N THR A 234 -0.90 12.46 8.06
CA THR A 234 0.30 12.95 7.39
C THR A 234 -0.09 13.97 6.32
N ARG A 235 0.55 15.12 6.31
CA ARG A 235 0.34 16.11 5.26
C ARG A 235 1.04 15.62 3.98
N PHE A 236 0.27 15.33 2.96
CA PHE A 236 0.78 14.80 1.70
C PHE A 236 0.97 15.91 0.66
N TYR A 237 2.17 15.99 0.09
CA TYR A 237 2.55 16.85 -1.02
C TYR A 237 2.83 15.98 -2.26
N ARG A 238 2.09 16.23 -3.35
CA ARG A 238 2.37 15.59 -4.63
C ARG A 238 3.35 16.45 -5.40
N GLY A 239 4.51 15.91 -5.73
CA GLY A 239 5.55 16.57 -6.51
C GLY A 239 6.88 15.83 -6.39
N GLU A 240 7.81 16.17 -7.26
CA GLU A 240 9.18 15.69 -7.20
C GLU A 240 10.04 16.59 -6.30
N VAL A 241 11.04 15.99 -5.67
CA VAL A 241 12.05 16.72 -4.89
C VAL A 241 13.04 17.34 -5.86
N THR A 242 13.05 18.67 -5.94
CA THR A 242 13.94 19.43 -6.82
C THR A 242 15.25 19.88 -6.14
N GLY A 243 15.27 19.95 -4.80
CA GLY A 243 16.46 20.31 -4.01
C GLY A 243 16.31 19.97 -2.54
N ILE A 244 17.44 19.76 -1.87
CA ILE A 244 17.54 19.55 -0.41
C ILE A 244 18.67 20.45 0.09
N ASP A 245 18.31 21.46 0.90
CA ASP A 245 19.26 22.33 1.62
C ASP A 245 19.39 21.79 3.04
N VAL A 246 20.48 21.09 3.31
CA VAL A 246 20.71 20.45 4.63
C VAL A 246 21.05 21.48 5.69
N ASP A 247 21.82 22.54 5.32
CA ASP A 247 22.26 23.56 6.26
C ASP A 247 21.08 24.37 6.79
N ARG A 248 20.13 24.71 5.88
CA ARG A 248 18.91 25.43 6.24
C ARG A 248 17.75 24.51 6.61
N ARG A 249 17.90 23.22 6.46
CA ARG A 249 16.89 22.19 6.69
C ARG A 249 15.61 22.42 5.89
N LEU A 250 15.77 22.62 4.56
CA LEU A 250 14.68 22.91 3.64
C LEU A 250 14.64 21.88 2.51
N VAL A 251 13.42 21.47 2.14
CA VAL A 251 13.16 20.62 0.96
C VAL A 251 12.39 21.43 -0.07
N HIS A 252 12.92 21.48 -1.28
CA HIS A 252 12.27 22.10 -2.44
C HIS A 252 11.48 21.04 -3.21
N ILE A 253 10.22 21.36 -3.52
CA ILE A 253 9.28 20.46 -4.17
C ILE A 253 8.76 21.13 -5.43
N GLU A 254 8.71 20.42 -6.52
CA GLU A 254 8.14 20.89 -7.77
C GLU A 254 6.68 21.36 -7.58
N GLY A 255 6.35 22.51 -8.17
CA GLY A 255 4.99 23.08 -8.08
C GLY A 255 4.62 23.70 -6.75
N THR A 256 5.56 23.83 -5.79
CA THR A 256 5.34 24.57 -4.54
C THR A 256 6.10 25.89 -4.53
N SER A 257 5.46 26.98 -4.07
CA SER A 257 6.08 28.31 -4.01
C SER A 257 7.04 28.47 -2.83
N ALA A 258 6.90 27.67 -1.78
CA ALA A 258 7.73 27.75 -0.57
C ALA A 258 8.37 26.37 -0.27
N PRO A 259 9.65 26.35 0.13
CA PRO A 259 10.30 25.13 0.55
C PRO A 259 9.70 24.62 1.87
N LEU A 260 9.77 23.30 2.08
CA LEU A 260 9.24 22.63 3.25
C LEU A 260 10.33 22.50 4.33
N PRO A 261 10.20 23.16 5.49
CA PRO A 261 11.19 23.05 6.55
C PRO A 261 11.06 21.74 7.33
N TYR A 262 12.19 21.20 7.80
CA TYR A 262 12.22 19.97 8.59
C TYR A 262 13.18 20.06 9.79
N ASP A 263 12.89 19.27 10.81
CA ASP A 263 13.79 18.98 11.94
C ASP A 263 14.39 17.57 11.77
N HIS A 264 13.62 16.66 11.14
CA HIS A 264 14.10 15.33 10.70
C HIS A 264 13.70 15.09 9.25
N LEU A 265 14.64 14.62 8.44
CA LEU A 265 14.44 14.26 7.04
C LEU A 265 14.55 12.75 6.87
N VAL A 266 13.53 12.13 6.28
CA VAL A 266 13.53 10.70 5.93
C VAL A 266 13.66 10.56 4.42
N VAL A 267 14.72 9.93 3.98
CA VAL A 267 15.01 9.62 2.58
C VAL A 267 14.55 8.19 2.29
N ALA A 268 13.45 8.05 1.54
CA ALA A 268 12.83 6.78 1.17
C ALA A 268 12.51 6.74 -0.33
N LEU A 269 13.41 7.30 -1.15
CA LEU A 269 13.23 7.52 -2.60
C LEU A 269 13.29 6.22 -3.42
N GLY A 270 13.75 5.12 -2.82
CA GLY A 270 13.83 3.84 -3.48
C GLY A 270 14.89 3.78 -4.59
N SER A 271 14.62 3.01 -5.63
CA SER A 271 15.53 2.75 -6.75
C SER A 271 14.85 2.92 -8.09
N VAL A 272 15.66 3.21 -9.11
CA VAL A 272 15.25 3.31 -10.51
C VAL A 272 15.97 2.23 -11.35
N PRO A 273 15.49 1.93 -12.57
CA PRO A 273 16.21 1.03 -13.48
C PRO A 273 17.61 1.52 -13.77
N ASN A 274 18.56 0.60 -13.84
CA ASN A 274 19.93 0.85 -14.27
C ASN A 274 20.18 0.13 -15.58
N TYR A 275 20.31 0.88 -16.66
CA TYR A 275 20.57 0.34 -17.99
C TYR A 275 22.06 0.05 -18.25
N ARG A 276 22.93 0.29 -17.26
CA ARG A 276 24.38 -0.02 -17.30
C ARG A 276 25.12 0.62 -18.49
N ASP A 277 24.61 1.73 -18.96
CA ASP A 277 25.12 2.46 -20.14
C ASP A 277 25.20 1.58 -21.41
N LEU A 278 24.37 0.54 -21.48
CA LEU A 278 24.30 -0.34 -22.65
C LEU A 278 23.58 0.37 -23.80
N PRO A 279 24.15 0.35 -25.03
CA PRO A 279 23.63 1.13 -26.14
C PRO A 279 22.20 0.70 -26.51
N GLY A 280 21.31 1.68 -26.68
CA GLY A 280 19.93 1.52 -27.10
C GLY A 280 19.02 0.78 -26.10
N LEU A 281 19.54 0.40 -24.93
CA LEU A 281 18.76 -0.38 -23.98
C LEU A 281 17.65 0.46 -23.31
N ALA A 282 17.94 1.71 -22.99
CA ALA A 282 16.96 2.62 -22.38
C ALA A 282 15.82 2.97 -23.34
N GLU A 283 16.12 3.10 -24.63
CA GLU A 283 15.18 3.50 -25.67
C GLU A 283 14.32 2.33 -26.19
N HIS A 284 14.87 1.10 -26.14
CA HIS A 284 14.27 -0.07 -26.79
C HIS A 284 13.88 -1.19 -25.82
N SER A 285 13.79 -0.90 -24.53
CA SER A 285 13.29 -1.86 -23.54
C SER A 285 12.21 -1.26 -22.64
N PHE A 286 11.33 -2.12 -22.18
CA PHE A 286 10.40 -1.83 -21.09
C PHE A 286 11.05 -2.13 -19.75
N THR A 287 10.61 -1.43 -18.70
CA THR A 287 10.95 -1.76 -17.31
C THR A 287 9.71 -2.17 -16.54
N LEU A 288 9.87 -2.75 -15.36
CA LEU A 288 8.75 -3.14 -14.50
C LEU A 288 8.95 -2.60 -13.07
N LYS A 289 8.82 -1.27 -12.92
CA LYS A 289 9.01 -0.56 -11.65
C LYS A 289 7.77 0.21 -11.20
N SER A 290 6.96 0.64 -12.15
CA SER A 290 5.78 1.44 -11.91
C SER A 290 4.52 0.80 -12.48
N LEU A 291 3.36 1.30 -12.09
CA LEU A 291 2.08 0.87 -12.67
C LEU A 291 1.97 1.18 -14.17
N PRO A 292 2.36 2.38 -14.64
CA PRO A 292 2.45 2.66 -16.07
C PRO A 292 3.33 1.68 -16.85
N ASP A 293 4.45 1.23 -16.27
CA ASP A 293 5.34 0.25 -16.93
C ASP A 293 4.60 -1.07 -17.15
N ALA A 294 3.92 -1.59 -16.12
CA ALA A 294 3.17 -2.84 -16.23
C ALA A 294 2.04 -2.76 -17.26
N VAL A 295 1.32 -1.63 -17.30
CA VAL A 295 0.27 -1.36 -18.29
C VAL A 295 0.86 -1.23 -19.69
N ALA A 296 2.00 -0.56 -19.83
CA ALA A 296 2.70 -0.42 -21.12
C ALA A 296 3.15 -1.78 -21.66
N ILE A 297 3.73 -2.64 -20.82
CA ILE A 297 4.11 -4.01 -21.21
C ILE A 297 2.88 -4.79 -21.66
N ARG A 298 1.80 -4.78 -20.86
CA ARG A 298 0.55 -5.46 -21.19
C ARG A 298 0.01 -5.04 -22.55
N ASN A 299 -0.17 -3.74 -22.74
CA ASN A 299 -0.73 -3.21 -23.97
C ASN A 299 0.19 -3.50 -25.18
N HIS A 300 1.51 -3.38 -24.99
CA HIS A 300 2.48 -3.69 -26.04
C HIS A 300 2.40 -5.17 -26.46
N VAL A 301 2.35 -6.11 -25.50
CA VAL A 301 2.24 -7.54 -25.82
C VAL A 301 0.96 -7.85 -26.59
N ILE A 302 -0.17 -7.26 -26.19
CA ILE A 302 -1.44 -7.42 -26.91
C ILE A 302 -1.32 -6.81 -28.32
N ALA A 303 -0.75 -5.61 -28.46
CA ALA A 303 -0.54 -4.98 -29.77
C ALA A 303 0.38 -5.80 -30.68
N MET A 304 1.37 -6.52 -30.13
CA MET A 304 2.21 -7.43 -30.90
C MET A 304 1.41 -8.63 -31.42
N LEU A 305 0.46 -9.17 -30.64
CA LEU A 305 -0.42 -10.23 -31.12
C LEU A 305 -1.36 -9.76 -32.22
N GLU A 306 -1.97 -8.56 -32.07
CA GLU A 306 -2.83 -7.94 -33.10
C GLU A 306 -2.07 -7.76 -34.43
N ARG A 307 -0.84 -7.24 -34.36
CA ARG A 307 0.00 -7.04 -35.55
C ARG A 307 0.43 -8.35 -36.18
N ALA A 308 0.85 -9.32 -35.34
CA ALA A 308 1.32 -10.61 -35.83
C ALA A 308 0.22 -11.44 -36.49
N ASP A 309 -1.03 -11.31 -36.06
CA ASP A 309 -2.16 -12.03 -36.67
C ASP A 309 -2.41 -11.57 -38.13
N ALA A 310 -2.13 -10.31 -38.43
CA ALA A 310 -2.27 -9.71 -39.76
C ALA A 310 -0.95 -9.67 -40.57
N GLU A 311 0.21 -9.94 -39.97
CA GLU A 311 1.52 -9.81 -40.60
C GLU A 311 1.79 -10.94 -41.61
N THR A 312 2.26 -10.55 -42.82
CA THR A 312 2.59 -11.48 -43.89
C THR A 312 4.09 -11.74 -44.05
N ASP A 313 4.95 -10.82 -43.60
CA ASP A 313 6.40 -11.05 -43.52
C ASP A 313 6.73 -11.98 -42.37
N ALA A 314 7.15 -13.19 -42.71
CA ALA A 314 7.50 -14.20 -41.70
C ALA A 314 8.65 -13.77 -40.75
N THR A 315 9.54 -12.88 -41.19
CA THR A 315 10.65 -12.38 -40.39
C THR A 315 10.14 -11.38 -39.35
N GLU A 316 9.32 -10.42 -39.78
CA GLU A 316 8.73 -9.45 -38.87
C GLU A 316 7.74 -10.10 -37.89
N ARG A 317 6.92 -11.04 -38.39
CA ARG A 317 6.00 -11.82 -37.55
C ARG A 317 6.74 -12.57 -36.43
N ARG A 318 7.87 -13.20 -36.72
CA ARG A 318 8.71 -13.85 -35.71
C ARG A 318 9.25 -12.84 -34.67
N ARG A 319 9.62 -11.63 -35.07
CA ARG A 319 10.07 -10.58 -34.14
C ARG A 319 8.95 -10.16 -33.21
N GLN A 320 7.73 -10.02 -33.72
CA GLN A 320 6.53 -9.65 -32.95
C GLN A 320 6.14 -10.73 -31.95
N LEU A 321 6.31 -12.02 -32.30
CA LEU A 321 5.96 -13.18 -31.48
C LEU A 321 7.11 -13.68 -30.58
N THR A 322 8.24 -12.97 -30.56
CA THR A 322 9.37 -13.25 -29.65
C THR A 322 9.36 -12.27 -28.49
N PHE A 323 9.18 -12.79 -27.28
CA PHE A 323 9.11 -12.03 -26.03
C PHE A 323 10.37 -12.31 -25.19
N VAL A 324 11.15 -11.27 -24.91
CA VAL A 324 12.43 -11.40 -24.22
C VAL A 324 12.38 -10.67 -22.88
N VAL A 325 12.82 -11.35 -21.82
CA VAL A 325 13.02 -10.76 -20.50
C VAL A 325 14.50 -10.90 -20.11
N ALA A 326 15.13 -9.79 -19.78
CA ALA A 326 16.50 -9.74 -19.29
C ALA A 326 16.53 -9.60 -17.77
N GLY A 327 17.05 -10.61 -17.08
CA GLY A 327 17.16 -10.67 -15.61
C GLY A 327 16.48 -11.92 -15.03
N GLY A 328 17.24 -12.78 -14.37
CA GLY A 328 16.76 -14.06 -13.79
C GLY A 328 16.46 -14.00 -12.29
N GLY A 329 16.29 -12.81 -11.70
CA GLY A 329 15.78 -12.64 -10.34
C GLY A 329 14.25 -12.73 -10.27
N PHE A 330 13.65 -12.38 -9.12
CA PHE A 330 12.19 -12.48 -8.89
C PHE A 330 11.39 -11.79 -9.99
N ALA A 331 11.62 -10.50 -10.23
CA ALA A 331 10.83 -9.71 -11.16
C ALA A 331 10.86 -10.29 -12.58
N GLY A 332 12.02 -10.69 -13.10
CA GLY A 332 12.13 -11.24 -14.45
C GLY A 332 11.49 -12.62 -14.58
N THR A 333 11.67 -13.48 -13.58
CA THR A 333 11.07 -14.81 -13.57
C THR A 333 9.53 -14.75 -13.51
N GLU A 334 8.98 -13.89 -12.67
CA GLU A 334 7.53 -13.68 -12.58
C GLU A 334 6.99 -13.03 -13.85
N THR A 335 7.71 -12.05 -14.41
CA THR A 335 7.30 -11.37 -15.64
C THR A 335 7.22 -12.33 -16.83
N ILE A 336 8.28 -13.12 -17.11
CA ILE A 336 8.25 -14.04 -18.26
C ILE A 336 7.15 -15.10 -18.11
N ALA A 337 6.88 -15.55 -16.87
CA ALA A 337 5.83 -16.51 -16.59
C ALA A 337 4.44 -15.92 -16.84
N GLU A 338 4.21 -14.67 -16.43
CA GLU A 338 2.94 -13.97 -16.61
C GLU A 338 2.68 -13.55 -18.07
N LEU A 339 3.74 -13.13 -18.81
CA LEU A 339 3.63 -12.87 -20.24
C LEU A 339 3.33 -14.15 -21.02
N PHE A 340 3.95 -15.26 -20.65
CA PHE A 340 3.64 -16.57 -21.21
C PHE A 340 2.15 -16.92 -21.03
N ASP A 341 1.62 -16.71 -19.82
CA ASP A 341 0.21 -17.00 -19.52
C ASP A 341 -0.73 -16.06 -20.28
N LEU A 342 -0.41 -14.76 -20.38
CA LEU A 342 -1.19 -13.80 -21.14
C LEU A 342 -1.29 -14.23 -22.61
N VAL A 343 -0.16 -14.46 -23.27
CA VAL A 343 -0.12 -14.78 -24.70
C VAL A 343 -0.82 -16.11 -25.00
N HIS A 344 -0.59 -17.16 -24.20
CA HIS A 344 -1.23 -18.44 -24.38
C HIS A 344 -2.76 -18.41 -24.12
N ASN A 345 -3.20 -17.58 -23.18
CA ASN A 345 -4.62 -17.34 -22.95
C ASN A 345 -5.26 -16.53 -24.07
N ALA A 346 -4.57 -15.48 -24.55
CA ALA A 346 -5.05 -14.60 -25.62
C ALA A 346 -5.12 -15.29 -26.98
N ARG A 347 -4.22 -16.23 -27.27
CA ARG A 347 -4.06 -16.91 -28.55
C ARG A 347 -5.39 -17.42 -29.17
N ARG A 348 -6.33 -17.84 -28.34
CA ARG A 348 -7.65 -18.30 -28.81
C ARG A 348 -8.42 -17.28 -29.65
N TYR A 349 -8.06 -16.01 -29.55
CA TYR A 349 -8.65 -14.91 -30.30
C TYR A 349 -7.86 -14.57 -31.57
N TYR A 350 -6.67 -15.18 -31.78
CA TYR A 350 -5.77 -14.94 -32.92
C TYR A 350 -5.56 -16.25 -33.69
N PRO A 351 -6.52 -16.61 -34.60
CA PRO A 351 -6.52 -17.92 -35.25
C PRO A 351 -5.37 -18.13 -36.23
N HIS A 352 -4.74 -17.04 -36.71
CA HIS A 352 -3.63 -17.12 -37.66
C HIS A 352 -2.27 -17.25 -36.97
N ILE A 353 -2.20 -17.21 -35.63
CA ILE A 353 -0.95 -17.40 -34.88
C ILE A 353 -0.79 -18.87 -34.53
N ASP A 354 0.22 -19.54 -35.14
CA ASP A 354 0.61 -20.88 -34.76
C ASP A 354 1.33 -20.86 -33.38
N PRO A 355 0.95 -21.74 -32.44
CA PRO A 355 1.67 -21.90 -31.19
C PRO A 355 3.18 -22.11 -31.33
N ALA A 356 3.62 -22.74 -32.39
CA ALA A 356 5.04 -22.98 -32.68
C ALA A 356 5.84 -21.71 -33.04
N GLU A 357 5.15 -20.62 -33.41
CA GLU A 357 5.79 -19.33 -33.70
C GLU A 357 6.07 -18.51 -32.43
N LEU A 358 5.39 -18.84 -31.31
CA LEU A 358 5.54 -18.13 -30.04
C LEU A 358 6.87 -18.50 -29.38
N ARG A 359 7.69 -17.49 -29.09
CA ARG A 359 8.99 -17.66 -28.47
C ARG A 359 9.14 -16.80 -27.22
N PHE A 360 9.52 -17.40 -26.09
CA PHE A 360 9.75 -16.75 -24.81
C PHE A 360 11.17 -17.02 -24.35
N VAL A 361 11.96 -15.98 -24.14
CA VAL A 361 13.37 -16.10 -23.78
C VAL A 361 13.68 -15.30 -22.53
N LEU A 362 14.25 -15.94 -21.53
CA LEU A 362 14.83 -15.27 -20.39
C LEU A 362 16.34 -15.30 -20.46
N VAL A 363 16.98 -14.12 -20.47
CA VAL A 363 18.44 -13.95 -20.51
C VAL A 363 18.92 -13.54 -19.13
N HIS A 364 19.92 -14.23 -18.59
CA HIS A 364 20.48 -13.94 -17.28
C HIS A 364 22.00 -14.08 -17.27
N SER A 365 22.68 -13.08 -16.68
CA SER A 365 24.14 -13.06 -16.61
C SER A 365 24.74 -14.04 -15.58
N GLY A 366 23.93 -14.49 -14.60
CA GLY A 366 24.32 -15.53 -13.65
C GLY A 366 24.11 -16.93 -14.23
N ASP A 367 24.75 -17.90 -13.60
CA ASP A 367 24.70 -19.32 -13.96
C ASP A 367 23.42 -20.01 -13.47
N ARG A 368 22.65 -19.37 -12.57
CA ARG A 368 21.46 -19.91 -11.94
C ARG A 368 20.29 -18.93 -11.96
N LEU A 369 19.09 -19.43 -12.25
CA LEU A 369 17.85 -18.71 -12.07
C LEU A 369 17.56 -18.48 -10.58
N LEU A 370 16.96 -17.34 -10.22
CA LEU A 370 16.55 -17.02 -8.85
C LEU A 370 17.70 -17.21 -7.84
N PRO A 371 18.80 -16.47 -7.97
CA PRO A 371 19.97 -16.64 -7.10
C PRO A 371 19.67 -16.41 -5.61
N GLU A 372 18.57 -15.75 -5.31
CA GLU A 372 18.13 -15.38 -3.95
C GLU A 372 17.47 -16.53 -3.18
N ILE A 373 17.14 -17.65 -3.85
CA ILE A 373 16.55 -18.84 -3.20
C ILE A 373 17.49 -20.04 -3.24
N GLY A 374 17.18 -21.04 -2.43
CA GLY A 374 17.97 -22.28 -2.41
C GLY A 374 18.03 -23.00 -3.77
N PRO A 375 19.14 -23.67 -4.11
CA PRO A 375 19.37 -24.24 -5.44
C PRO A 375 18.27 -25.22 -5.87
N GLU A 376 17.77 -26.05 -4.97
CA GLU A 376 16.73 -27.05 -5.30
C GLU A 376 15.41 -26.42 -5.76
N LEU A 377 14.98 -25.31 -5.11
CA LEU A 377 13.78 -24.58 -5.53
C LEU A 377 14.00 -23.79 -6.82
N ALA A 378 15.21 -23.26 -7.01
CA ALA A 378 15.62 -22.60 -8.25
C ALA A 378 15.60 -23.57 -9.43
N ASP A 379 16.14 -24.77 -9.25
CA ASP A 379 16.14 -25.83 -10.27
C ASP A 379 14.71 -26.32 -10.57
N PHE A 380 13.88 -26.48 -9.54
CA PHE A 380 12.46 -26.79 -9.75
C PHE A 380 11.78 -25.71 -10.60
N ALA A 381 11.98 -24.42 -10.27
CA ALA A 381 11.42 -23.31 -11.03
C ALA A 381 11.89 -23.32 -12.49
N LEU A 382 13.19 -23.47 -12.71
CA LEU A 382 13.79 -23.54 -14.04
C LEU A 382 13.22 -24.69 -14.88
N GLN A 383 13.19 -25.90 -14.31
CA GLN A 383 12.64 -27.08 -15.00
C GLN A 383 11.15 -26.91 -15.30
N ARG A 384 10.38 -26.34 -14.36
CA ARG A 384 8.95 -26.12 -14.55
C ARG A 384 8.67 -25.15 -15.69
N LEU A 385 9.42 -24.06 -15.77
CA LEU A 385 9.28 -23.06 -16.82
C LEU A 385 9.80 -23.56 -18.18
N ARG A 386 10.90 -24.31 -18.20
CA ARG A 386 11.40 -24.97 -19.43
C ARG A 386 10.37 -25.95 -20.02
N ARG A 387 9.70 -26.74 -19.18
CA ARG A 387 8.64 -27.65 -19.65
C ARG A 387 7.43 -26.95 -20.24
N ARG A 388 7.25 -25.67 -19.92
CA ARG A 388 6.22 -24.81 -20.54
C ARG A 388 6.65 -24.26 -21.90
N GLY A 389 7.91 -24.36 -22.27
CA GLY A 389 8.46 -23.86 -23.53
C GLY A 389 9.21 -22.54 -23.41
N ILE A 390 9.55 -22.09 -22.18
CA ILE A 390 10.37 -20.90 -21.99
C ILE A 390 11.85 -21.27 -22.13
N GLU A 391 12.56 -20.54 -22.99
CA GLU A 391 14.00 -20.67 -23.20
C GLU A 391 14.77 -19.88 -22.14
N PHE A 392 15.90 -20.43 -21.67
CA PHE A 392 16.77 -19.80 -20.68
C PHE A 392 18.20 -19.75 -21.17
N LEU A 393 18.72 -18.53 -21.34
CA LEU A 393 20.12 -18.24 -21.64
C LEU A 393 20.79 -17.78 -20.35
N LEU A 394 21.28 -18.73 -19.56
CA LEU A 394 22.00 -18.48 -18.31
C LEU A 394 23.49 -18.28 -18.61
N GLY A 395 24.22 -17.54 -17.75
CA GLY A 395 25.60 -17.15 -17.98
C GLY A 395 25.79 -16.15 -19.13
N THR A 396 24.68 -15.62 -19.66
CA THR A 396 24.66 -14.80 -20.87
C THR A 396 24.42 -13.34 -20.53
N ARG A 397 25.26 -12.45 -21.03
CA ARG A 397 25.17 -11.01 -20.80
C ARG A 397 24.52 -10.30 -21.98
N VAL A 398 23.65 -9.33 -21.67
CA VAL A 398 23.12 -8.39 -22.66
C VAL A 398 24.20 -7.37 -23.03
N GLY A 399 24.36 -7.06 -24.31
CA GLY A 399 25.28 -6.06 -24.84
C GLY A 399 24.59 -4.77 -25.30
N GLY A 400 23.27 -4.80 -25.52
CA GLY A 400 22.48 -3.64 -25.95
C GLY A 400 21.14 -4.04 -26.54
N ALA A 401 20.44 -3.05 -27.10
CA ALA A 401 19.16 -3.27 -27.78
C ALA A 401 19.00 -2.33 -28.99
N SER A 402 18.16 -2.73 -29.92
CA SER A 402 17.69 -1.92 -31.04
C SER A 402 16.20 -2.12 -31.24
N THR A 403 15.59 -1.38 -32.16
CA THR A 403 14.18 -1.56 -32.52
C THR A 403 13.85 -2.97 -33.02
N GLU A 404 14.82 -3.77 -33.44
CA GLU A 404 14.60 -5.06 -34.09
C GLU A 404 15.09 -6.26 -33.28
N ALA A 405 16.00 -6.05 -32.34
CA ALA A 405 16.63 -7.15 -31.60
C ALA A 405 17.22 -6.72 -30.26
N MET A 406 17.33 -7.67 -29.36
CA MET A 406 18.26 -7.62 -28.25
C MET A 406 19.62 -8.15 -28.72
N HIS A 407 20.70 -7.45 -28.37
CA HIS A 407 22.08 -7.84 -28.66
C HIS A 407 22.72 -8.47 -27.43
N LEU A 408 23.39 -9.59 -27.60
CA LEU A 408 24.20 -10.24 -26.56
C LEU A 408 25.63 -9.68 -26.59
N ALA A 409 26.33 -9.83 -25.47
CA ALA A 409 27.69 -9.32 -25.33
C ALA A 409 28.74 -10.09 -26.21
N ASP A 410 28.41 -11.32 -26.61
CA ASP A 410 29.20 -12.14 -27.54
C ASP A 410 28.96 -11.82 -29.02
N GLY A 411 28.07 -10.89 -29.35
CA GLY A 411 27.70 -10.46 -30.69
C GLY A 411 26.48 -11.17 -31.28
N GLU A 412 25.94 -12.21 -30.63
CA GLU A 412 24.69 -12.81 -31.07
C GLU A 412 23.51 -11.85 -30.92
N ARG A 413 22.44 -12.09 -31.68
CA ARG A 413 21.23 -11.28 -31.66
C ARG A 413 19.99 -12.15 -31.48
N ILE A 414 19.06 -11.69 -30.64
CA ILE A 414 17.73 -12.26 -30.52
C ILE A 414 16.73 -11.30 -31.16
N PRO A 415 16.24 -11.60 -32.38
CA PRO A 415 15.25 -10.76 -33.05
C PRO A 415 13.96 -10.70 -32.22
N THR A 416 13.55 -9.49 -31.84
CA THR A 416 12.35 -9.27 -31.00
C THR A 416 11.87 -7.83 -31.14
N ARG A 417 10.57 -7.62 -30.94
CA ARG A 417 9.94 -6.31 -30.72
C ARG A 417 9.65 -6.07 -29.24
N THR A 418 9.84 -7.07 -28.39
CA THR A 418 9.49 -7.01 -26.97
C THR A 418 10.69 -7.38 -26.10
N LEU A 419 11.29 -6.39 -25.46
CA LEU A 419 12.34 -6.58 -24.46
C LEU A 419 11.93 -5.96 -23.15
N VAL A 420 11.89 -6.75 -22.08
CA VAL A 420 11.65 -6.26 -20.71
C VAL A 420 12.95 -6.36 -19.92
N TRP A 421 13.44 -5.21 -19.42
CA TRP A 421 14.66 -5.11 -18.64
C TRP A 421 14.37 -5.13 -17.14
N THR A 422 14.80 -6.19 -16.45
CA THR A 422 14.70 -6.35 -15.01
C THR A 422 16.06 -6.59 -14.33
N ALA A 423 17.16 -6.49 -15.09
CA ALA A 423 18.49 -6.94 -14.69
C ALA A 423 19.35 -5.89 -13.95
N GLY A 424 18.77 -4.83 -13.47
CA GLY A 424 19.54 -3.86 -12.70
C GLY A 424 18.71 -2.73 -12.12
N ASN A 425 19.03 -2.38 -10.88
CA ASN A 425 18.51 -1.21 -10.21
C ASN A 425 19.67 -0.37 -9.69
N GLN A 426 19.44 0.92 -9.55
CA GLN A 426 20.33 1.85 -8.87
C GLN A 426 19.53 2.75 -7.94
N PRO A 427 20.14 3.24 -6.85
CA PRO A 427 19.51 4.22 -5.98
C PRO A 427 19.03 5.45 -6.77
N HIS A 428 17.97 6.08 -6.30
CA HIS A 428 17.34 7.18 -7.03
C HIS A 428 18.33 8.35 -7.25
N PRO A 429 18.46 8.89 -8.48
CA PRO A 429 19.46 9.94 -8.82
C PRO A 429 19.34 11.22 -8.00
N ALA A 430 18.16 11.53 -7.49
CA ALA A 430 17.93 12.68 -6.61
C ALA A 430 18.78 12.65 -5.33
N LEU A 431 19.33 11.49 -4.93
CA LEU A 431 20.30 11.38 -3.83
C LEU A 431 21.59 12.18 -4.11
N GLY A 432 21.91 12.41 -5.37
CA GLY A 432 23.02 13.27 -5.77
C GLY A 432 22.92 14.72 -5.30
N ARG A 433 21.69 15.16 -4.99
CA ARG A 433 21.39 16.52 -4.47
C ARG A 433 21.56 16.64 -2.95
N LEU A 434 21.75 15.52 -2.24
CA LEU A 434 21.97 15.50 -0.80
C LEU A 434 23.49 15.44 -0.55
N PRO A 435 24.11 16.41 0.15
CA PRO A 435 25.53 16.41 0.46
C PRO A 435 25.85 15.45 1.63
N ALA A 436 25.53 14.17 1.47
CA ALA A 436 25.72 13.13 2.45
C ALA A 436 26.56 11.98 1.88
N GLU A 437 27.18 11.20 2.77
CA GLU A 437 28.00 10.06 2.37
C GLU A 437 27.17 9.01 1.59
N ARG A 438 27.73 8.57 0.46
CA ARG A 438 27.13 7.56 -0.40
C ARG A 438 28.14 6.48 -0.74
N ASN A 439 27.66 5.25 -0.89
CA ASN A 439 28.48 4.16 -1.38
C ASN A 439 28.77 4.29 -2.89
N ARG A 440 29.58 3.37 -3.44
CA ARG A 440 29.92 3.35 -4.87
C ARG A 440 28.72 3.20 -5.81
N ALA A 441 27.64 2.59 -5.34
CA ALA A 441 26.40 2.45 -6.10
C ALA A 441 25.48 3.69 -6.00
N GLY A 442 25.82 4.68 -5.17
CA GLY A 442 25.05 5.90 -4.97
C GLY A 442 24.03 5.84 -3.83
N ALA A 443 23.96 4.74 -3.08
CA ALA A 443 23.07 4.63 -1.91
C ALA A 443 23.61 5.42 -0.72
N LEU A 444 22.71 6.03 0.05
CA LEU A 444 23.04 6.79 1.25
C LEU A 444 23.56 5.85 2.34
N VAL A 445 24.72 6.16 2.91
CA VAL A 445 25.31 5.38 4.01
C VAL A 445 24.62 5.76 5.32
N VAL A 446 24.09 4.77 6.02
CA VAL A 446 23.46 4.94 7.34
C VAL A 446 24.07 3.99 8.36
N ASP A 447 23.94 4.34 9.63
CA ASP A 447 24.30 3.47 10.74
C ASP A 447 23.23 2.37 10.98
N GLU A 448 23.46 1.50 11.94
CA GLU A 448 22.53 0.43 12.31
C GLU A 448 21.17 0.93 12.81
N THR A 449 21.06 2.22 13.20
CA THR A 449 19.81 2.86 13.63
C THR A 449 19.04 3.50 12.48
N LEU A 450 19.54 3.38 11.24
CA LEU A 450 19.00 3.97 9.99
C LEU A 450 19.24 5.48 9.89
N ARG A 451 20.21 6.01 10.64
CA ARG A 451 20.58 7.41 10.67
C ARG A 451 21.80 7.66 9.78
N SER A 452 21.81 8.76 9.04
CA SER A 452 22.96 9.14 8.22
C SER A 452 24.22 9.28 9.07
N THR A 453 25.36 8.78 8.56
CA THR A 453 26.67 8.88 9.20
C THR A 453 27.22 10.31 9.22
N THR A 454 26.73 11.19 8.33
CA THR A 454 27.23 12.56 8.18
C THR A 454 26.26 13.63 8.71
N HIS A 455 24.95 13.39 8.68
CA HIS A 455 23.91 14.34 9.05
C HIS A 455 22.94 13.71 10.05
N PRO A 456 23.02 14.06 11.35
CA PRO A 456 22.23 13.41 12.39
C PRO A 456 20.71 13.67 12.31
N GLU A 457 20.26 14.67 11.56
CA GLU A 457 18.85 14.94 11.26
C GLU A 457 18.31 14.15 10.05
N VAL A 458 19.19 13.52 9.26
CA VAL A 458 18.86 12.76 8.07
C VAL A 458 18.83 11.26 8.37
N TRP A 459 17.82 10.59 7.86
CA TRP A 459 17.57 9.16 8.00
C TRP A 459 17.27 8.56 6.65
N ALA A 460 17.58 7.28 6.42
CA ALA A 460 17.23 6.64 5.16
C ALA A 460 16.81 5.18 5.32
N VAL A 461 15.92 4.74 4.39
CA VAL A 461 15.36 3.38 4.36
C VAL A 461 15.08 2.91 2.94
N GLY A 462 15.04 1.59 2.76
CA GLY A 462 14.73 0.93 1.49
C GLY A 462 15.90 1.00 0.51
N ASP A 463 15.58 0.80 -0.77
CA ASP A 463 16.57 0.61 -1.85
C ASP A 463 17.54 1.79 -2.04
N CYS A 464 17.26 2.95 -1.49
CA CYS A 464 18.13 4.13 -1.58
C CYS A 464 19.17 4.21 -0.43
N ALA A 465 19.16 3.28 0.53
CA ALA A 465 20.03 3.27 1.68
C ALA A 465 20.94 2.04 1.71
N GLN A 466 22.18 2.23 2.18
CA GLN A 466 23.09 1.15 2.56
C GLN A 466 22.95 0.92 4.06
N ILE A 467 22.27 -0.15 4.45
CA ILE A 467 21.91 -0.43 5.84
C ILE A 467 22.73 -1.62 6.36
N PRO A 468 23.55 -1.44 7.42
CA PRO A 468 24.29 -2.54 8.04
C PRO A 468 23.34 -3.57 8.66
N ASP A 469 23.67 -4.85 8.52
CA ASP A 469 23.00 -5.93 9.22
C ASP A 469 23.85 -6.38 10.45
N PRO A 470 23.45 -6.02 11.66
CA PRO A 470 24.20 -6.38 12.88
C PRO A 470 24.13 -7.87 13.21
N LEU A 471 23.27 -8.66 12.53
CA LEU A 471 23.17 -10.10 12.76
C LEU A 471 24.16 -10.90 11.92
N THR A 472 24.45 -10.43 10.70
CA THR A 472 25.34 -11.15 9.75
C THR A 472 26.68 -10.45 9.55
N GLY A 473 26.81 -9.19 9.99
CA GLY A 473 27.96 -8.33 9.70
C GLY A 473 28.02 -7.84 8.24
N GLY A 474 26.99 -8.15 7.44
CA GLY A 474 26.85 -7.70 6.07
C GLY A 474 25.93 -6.49 5.92
N LEU A 475 25.18 -6.45 4.80
CA LEU A 475 24.19 -5.42 4.50
C LEU A 475 22.82 -6.05 4.32
N HIS A 476 21.77 -5.34 4.74
CA HIS A 476 20.40 -5.73 4.42
C HIS A 476 20.13 -5.58 2.91
N PRO A 477 19.49 -6.59 2.27
CA PRO A 477 19.17 -6.52 0.86
C PRO A 477 18.00 -5.55 0.59
N PRO A 478 18.01 -4.83 -0.55
CA PRO A 478 16.96 -3.89 -0.92
C PRO A 478 15.70 -4.62 -1.38
N THR A 479 14.85 -5.03 -0.45
CA THR A 479 13.58 -5.70 -0.73
C THR A 479 12.40 -5.00 -0.05
N ALA A 480 11.20 -5.16 -0.61
CA ALA A 480 9.98 -4.57 -0.07
C ALA A 480 9.70 -5.00 1.39
N GLN A 481 10.05 -6.24 1.76
CA GLN A 481 9.84 -6.71 3.14
C GLN A 481 10.84 -6.09 4.13
N HIS A 482 12.06 -5.76 3.70
CA HIS A 482 13.02 -5.00 4.50
C HIS A 482 12.54 -3.57 4.65
N ALA A 483 12.27 -2.86 3.55
CA ALA A 483 11.80 -1.48 3.54
C ALA A 483 10.59 -1.23 4.46
N LEU A 484 9.60 -2.16 4.48
CA LEU A 484 8.44 -2.07 5.38
C LEU A 484 8.82 -2.13 6.87
N ARG A 485 9.84 -2.90 7.23
CA ARG A 485 10.27 -3.07 8.63
C ARG A 485 11.25 -1.98 9.05
N GLU A 486 12.14 -1.61 8.16
CA GLU A 486 13.02 -0.46 8.31
C GLU A 486 12.20 0.79 8.58
N GLY A 487 11.17 1.08 7.77
CA GLY A 487 10.28 2.21 7.97
C GLY A 487 9.58 2.21 9.34
N LYS A 488 9.17 1.04 9.84
CA LYS A 488 8.58 0.94 11.19
C LYS A 488 9.61 1.23 12.28
N THR A 489 10.81 0.66 12.18
CA THR A 489 11.91 0.93 13.13
C THR A 489 12.31 2.39 13.09
N LEU A 490 12.41 2.96 11.88
CA LEU A 490 12.76 4.37 11.70
C LEU A 490 11.73 5.30 12.34
N GLY A 491 10.44 5.06 12.16
CA GLY A 491 9.41 5.86 12.82
C GLY A 491 9.49 5.80 14.34
N ASP A 492 9.87 4.64 14.92
CA ASP A 492 10.15 4.50 16.35
C ASP A 492 11.40 5.25 16.77
N ASN A 493 12.46 5.20 15.97
CA ASN A 493 13.74 5.83 16.24
C ASN A 493 13.64 7.37 16.20
N ILE A 494 12.92 7.92 15.21
CA ILE A 494 12.66 9.37 15.16
C ILE A 494 11.85 9.81 16.38
N ALA A 495 10.78 9.10 16.73
CA ALA A 495 9.99 9.43 17.92
C ALA A 495 10.80 9.28 19.24
N ALA A 496 11.76 8.36 19.29
CA ALA A 496 12.67 8.24 20.41
C ALA A 496 13.64 9.43 20.47
N ALA A 497 14.25 9.82 19.33
CA ALA A 497 15.17 10.94 19.23
C ALA A 497 14.50 12.27 19.63
N VAL A 498 13.28 12.55 19.15
CA VAL A 498 12.47 13.71 19.54
C VAL A 498 12.18 13.70 21.05
N GLY A 499 11.95 12.53 21.63
CA GLY A 499 11.75 12.38 23.09
C GLY A 499 13.04 12.27 23.91
N GLY A 500 14.21 12.59 23.34
CA GLY A 500 15.52 12.53 24.03
C GLY A 500 15.99 11.11 24.39
N ARG A 501 15.46 10.08 23.75
CA ARG A 501 15.81 8.68 23.98
C ARG A 501 16.70 8.16 22.84
N PRO A 502 17.64 7.23 23.12
CA PRO A 502 18.49 6.67 22.10
C PRO A 502 17.69 5.84 21.08
N PRO A 503 17.99 5.96 19.77
CA PRO A 503 17.44 5.09 18.74
C PRO A 503 17.97 3.65 18.91
N LYS A 504 17.27 2.69 18.33
CA LYS A 504 17.58 1.25 18.40
C LYS A 504 18.08 0.74 17.06
N PRO A 505 19.04 -0.21 17.05
CA PRO A 505 19.48 -0.89 15.84
C PRO A 505 18.32 -1.58 15.12
N PHE A 506 18.32 -1.52 13.80
CA PHE A 506 17.44 -2.32 12.97
C PHE A 506 17.93 -3.77 12.93
N ARG A 507 17.06 -4.69 13.26
CA ARG A 507 17.31 -6.14 13.21
C ARG A 507 16.15 -6.84 12.57
N PHE A 508 16.42 -7.60 11.53
CA PHE A 508 15.39 -8.34 10.82
C PHE A 508 15.93 -9.62 10.19
N THR A 509 15.28 -10.73 10.47
CA THR A 509 15.48 -12.01 9.78
C THR A 509 14.28 -12.25 8.86
N PRO A 510 14.50 -12.47 7.54
CA PRO A 510 13.42 -12.78 6.61
C PRO A 510 12.65 -14.04 7.04
N ILE A 511 11.33 -13.98 7.00
CA ILE A 511 10.47 -15.11 7.39
C ILE A 511 10.46 -16.16 6.27
N GLY A 512 10.61 -15.72 5.03
CA GLY A 512 10.60 -16.57 3.86
C GLY A 512 10.55 -15.78 2.57
N ILE A 513 10.67 -16.50 1.49
CA ILE A 513 10.70 -16.02 0.11
C ILE A 513 9.64 -16.80 -0.67
N LEU A 514 8.89 -16.09 -1.53
CA LEU A 514 7.85 -16.69 -2.37
C LEU A 514 7.96 -16.11 -3.78
N VAL A 515 7.86 -16.93 -4.81
CA VAL A 515 7.96 -16.53 -6.23
C VAL A 515 6.85 -17.20 -7.02
N ALA A 516 6.03 -16.41 -7.72
CA ALA A 516 5.04 -16.94 -8.65
C ALA A 516 5.71 -17.39 -9.97
N LEU A 517 5.28 -18.52 -10.50
CA LEU A 517 5.75 -19.07 -11.78
C LEU A 517 4.63 -19.15 -12.83
N GLY A 518 3.58 -18.32 -12.65
CA GLY A 518 2.37 -18.36 -13.48
C GLY A 518 1.54 -19.64 -13.26
N HIS A 519 0.44 -19.75 -13.97
CA HIS A 519 -0.45 -20.91 -14.07
C HIS A 519 -0.50 -21.85 -12.84
N ARG A 520 -1.00 -21.34 -11.71
CA ARG A 520 -1.20 -22.08 -10.45
C ARG A 520 0.07 -22.76 -9.91
N THR A 521 1.22 -22.18 -10.20
CA THR A 521 2.52 -22.70 -9.78
C THR A 521 3.33 -21.59 -9.12
N ALA A 522 3.96 -21.93 -7.99
CA ALA A 522 4.92 -21.06 -7.30
C ALA A 522 5.99 -21.90 -6.61
N VAL A 523 7.01 -21.23 -6.11
CA VAL A 523 7.96 -21.78 -5.14
C VAL A 523 7.96 -20.90 -3.91
N ALA A 524 8.11 -21.51 -2.74
CA ALA A 524 8.16 -20.81 -1.48
C ALA A 524 9.13 -21.50 -0.50
N GLU A 525 9.90 -20.71 0.21
CA GLU A 525 10.68 -21.16 1.36
C GLU A 525 10.27 -20.31 2.56
N ILE A 526 9.73 -20.94 3.60
CA ILE A 526 9.23 -20.27 4.82
C ILE A 526 9.83 -20.97 6.03
N ARG A 527 10.69 -20.28 6.78
CA ARG A 527 11.40 -20.81 7.95
C ARG A 527 12.11 -22.15 7.67
N GLY A 528 12.72 -22.28 6.48
CA GLY A 528 13.42 -23.48 6.04
C GLY A 528 12.51 -24.59 5.47
N LEU A 529 11.18 -24.47 5.57
CA LEU A 529 10.25 -25.37 4.91
C LEU A 529 10.06 -24.95 3.45
N ARG A 530 10.18 -25.90 2.54
CA ARG A 530 10.12 -25.70 1.10
C ARG A 530 8.80 -26.19 0.53
N PHE A 531 8.15 -25.34 -0.24
CA PHE A 531 6.89 -25.65 -0.92
C PHE A 531 7.06 -25.37 -2.41
N SER A 532 6.38 -26.15 -3.25
CA SER A 532 6.37 -25.96 -4.70
C SER A 532 5.01 -26.28 -5.30
N GLY A 533 4.76 -25.85 -6.53
CA GLY A 533 3.52 -26.12 -7.25
C GLY A 533 2.31 -25.38 -6.68
N LEU A 534 1.16 -26.06 -6.64
CA LEU A 534 -0.12 -25.46 -6.22
C LEU A 534 -0.11 -25.02 -4.75
N ALA A 535 0.48 -25.79 -3.85
CA ALA A 535 0.56 -25.44 -2.43
C ALA A 535 1.33 -24.12 -2.21
N ALA A 536 2.48 -23.96 -2.87
CA ALA A 536 3.25 -22.73 -2.85
C ALA A 536 2.47 -21.55 -3.47
N TRP A 537 1.69 -21.79 -4.51
CA TRP A 537 0.87 -20.79 -5.17
C TRP A 537 -0.27 -20.28 -4.27
N VAL A 538 -0.96 -21.18 -3.55
CA VAL A 538 -1.96 -20.78 -2.55
C VAL A 538 -1.33 -19.98 -1.41
N LEU A 539 -0.17 -20.40 -0.92
CA LEU A 539 0.61 -19.69 0.08
C LEU A 539 1.02 -18.29 -0.41
N TRP A 540 1.51 -18.19 -1.64
CA TRP A 540 1.90 -16.92 -2.27
C TRP A 540 0.71 -15.95 -2.30
N ARG A 541 -0.45 -16.38 -2.82
CA ARG A 541 -1.68 -15.56 -2.85
C ARG A 541 -2.13 -15.14 -1.45
N GLY A 542 -2.16 -16.05 -0.49
CA GLY A 542 -2.56 -15.77 0.89
C GLY A 542 -1.64 -14.74 1.57
N VAL A 543 -0.32 -14.92 1.45
CA VAL A 543 0.68 -14.02 2.03
C VAL A 543 0.60 -12.62 1.39
N TYR A 544 0.55 -12.51 0.07
CA TYR A 544 0.51 -11.21 -0.60
C TYR A 544 -0.83 -10.49 -0.40
N LEU A 545 -1.94 -11.22 -0.43
CA LEU A 545 -3.26 -10.67 -0.10
C LEU A 545 -3.29 -10.11 1.34
N SER A 546 -2.69 -10.82 2.30
CA SER A 546 -2.63 -10.35 3.69
C SER A 546 -1.87 -9.03 3.84
N LYS A 547 -0.83 -8.81 3.02
CA LYS A 547 0.05 -7.64 3.05
C LYS A 547 -0.47 -6.45 2.25
N LEU A 548 -1.41 -6.66 1.35
CA LEU A 548 -2.01 -5.59 0.57
C LEU A 548 -2.74 -4.59 1.51
N PRO A 549 -2.52 -3.27 1.38
CA PRO A 549 -3.16 -2.29 2.25
C PRO A 549 -4.65 -2.12 1.94
N GLY A 550 -5.48 -2.11 3.00
CA GLY A 550 -6.92 -1.88 2.91
C GLY A 550 -7.73 -3.14 2.58
N LEU A 551 -8.88 -3.29 3.26
CA LEU A 551 -9.80 -4.43 3.04
C LEU A 551 -10.40 -4.39 1.63
N GLU A 552 -10.74 -3.20 1.14
CA GLU A 552 -11.30 -2.99 -0.21
C GLU A 552 -10.37 -3.55 -1.29
N LYS A 553 -9.06 -3.25 -1.22
CA LYS A 553 -8.07 -3.72 -2.19
C LYS A 553 -7.89 -5.24 -2.13
N LYS A 554 -7.92 -5.81 -0.93
CA LYS A 554 -7.88 -7.28 -0.75
C LYS A 554 -9.06 -7.97 -1.42
N LEU A 555 -10.26 -7.43 -1.25
CA LEU A 555 -11.47 -7.99 -1.88
C LEU A 555 -11.42 -7.87 -3.41
N ARG A 556 -10.99 -6.72 -3.93
CA ARG A 556 -10.86 -6.51 -5.38
C ARG A 556 -9.86 -7.48 -6.01
N VAL A 557 -8.67 -7.62 -5.42
CA VAL A 557 -7.65 -8.58 -5.89
C VAL A 557 -8.15 -10.02 -5.79
N LEU A 558 -8.87 -10.38 -4.71
CA LEU A 558 -9.47 -11.71 -4.59
C LEU A 558 -10.49 -11.99 -5.70
N ILE A 559 -11.31 -10.99 -6.06
CA ILE A 559 -12.27 -11.07 -7.15
C ILE A 559 -11.55 -11.21 -8.50
N ASP A 560 -10.53 -10.39 -8.78
CA ASP A 560 -9.72 -10.49 -10.00
C ASP A 560 -9.12 -11.89 -10.14
N TRP A 561 -8.51 -12.41 -9.09
CA TRP A 561 -7.96 -13.77 -9.09
C TRP A 561 -9.02 -14.85 -9.30
N THR A 562 -10.24 -14.64 -8.81
CA THR A 562 -11.35 -15.57 -9.04
C THR A 562 -11.80 -15.54 -10.50
N ILE A 563 -11.87 -14.34 -11.08
CA ILE A 563 -12.20 -14.16 -12.50
C ILE A 563 -11.12 -14.78 -13.38
N ASP A 564 -9.81 -14.55 -13.11
CA ASP A 564 -8.68 -15.14 -13.85
C ASP A 564 -8.66 -16.70 -13.80
N LEU A 565 -9.26 -17.29 -12.76
CA LEU A 565 -9.40 -18.75 -12.67
C LEU A 565 -10.51 -19.31 -13.55
N LEU A 566 -11.55 -18.54 -13.82
CA LEU A 566 -12.79 -18.99 -14.48
C LEU A 566 -12.90 -18.52 -15.94
N PHE A 567 -12.31 -17.37 -16.25
CA PHE A 567 -12.44 -16.72 -17.55
C PHE A 567 -11.06 -16.48 -18.19
N PRO A 568 -11.01 -16.32 -19.51
CA PRO A 568 -9.78 -15.88 -20.19
C PRO A 568 -9.37 -14.48 -19.74
N ARG A 569 -8.07 -14.21 -19.83
CA ARG A 569 -7.52 -12.88 -19.55
C ARG A 569 -8.04 -11.84 -20.53
N ASP A 570 -8.28 -10.65 -20.02
CA ASP A 570 -8.75 -9.52 -20.81
C ASP A 570 -7.64 -9.01 -21.75
N ILE A 571 -7.97 -8.85 -23.03
CA ILE A 571 -7.07 -8.36 -24.08
C ILE A 571 -7.47 -6.98 -24.62
N VAL A 572 -8.42 -6.30 -23.99
CA VAL A 572 -8.79 -4.94 -24.37
C VAL A 572 -7.62 -3.98 -24.10
N LEU A 573 -7.20 -3.24 -25.12
CA LEU A 573 -6.18 -2.19 -24.97
C LEU A 573 -6.75 -1.05 -24.12
N ALA A 574 -6.16 -0.80 -22.95
CA ALA A 574 -6.65 0.20 -22.01
C ALA A 574 -6.40 1.65 -22.46
N ALA A 575 -5.47 1.87 -23.37
CA ALA A 575 -5.25 3.08 -24.14
C ALA A 575 -4.38 2.70 -25.34
N ASP A 576 -4.80 3.04 -26.55
CA ASP A 576 -3.93 2.87 -27.72
C ASP A 576 -2.75 3.85 -27.60
N PRO A 577 -1.50 3.36 -27.60
CA PRO A 577 -0.33 4.25 -27.65
C PRO A 577 -0.37 5.20 -28.84
N ASP A 578 -1.00 4.80 -29.95
CA ASP A 578 -1.15 5.61 -31.15
C ASP A 578 -2.31 6.61 -31.08
N GLU A 579 -3.32 6.40 -30.21
CA GLU A 579 -4.40 7.37 -29.94
C GLU A 579 -3.95 8.61 -29.17
N ARG A 580 -2.75 8.63 -28.58
CA ARG A 580 -2.21 9.80 -27.88
C ARG A 580 -1.60 10.87 -28.80
N ARG A 581 -1.82 10.85 -30.09
CA ARG A 581 -1.72 12.06 -30.86
C ARG A 581 -2.89 12.96 -30.46
N ILE A 582 -2.68 13.80 -29.42
CA ILE A 582 -3.45 15.04 -29.29
C ILE A 582 -3.42 15.65 -30.69
N PRO A 583 -4.56 15.86 -31.35
CA PRO A 583 -4.54 16.55 -32.63
C PRO A 583 -3.76 17.84 -32.40
N GLU A 584 -2.68 18.04 -33.15
CA GLU A 584 -2.01 19.33 -33.16
C GLU A 584 -3.09 20.38 -33.30
N PRO A 585 -3.16 21.41 -32.43
CA PRO A 585 -4.16 22.44 -32.58
C PRO A 585 -4.05 22.93 -34.02
N ALA A 586 -5.16 22.82 -34.76
CA ALA A 586 -5.20 23.20 -36.16
C ALA A 586 -4.49 24.55 -36.32
N ALA A 587 -3.48 24.60 -37.16
CA ALA A 587 -2.75 25.83 -37.40
C ALA A 587 -3.78 26.95 -37.58
N PRO A 588 -3.59 28.13 -36.97
CA PRO A 588 -4.58 29.19 -37.02
C PRO A 588 -4.93 29.41 -38.48
N THR A 589 -6.19 29.17 -38.83
CA THR A 589 -6.71 29.43 -40.18
C THR A 589 -6.30 30.84 -40.55
N ALA A 590 -5.62 30.99 -41.71
CA ALA A 590 -5.23 32.28 -42.23
C ALA A 590 -6.41 33.25 -42.12
N PRO A 591 -6.16 34.52 -41.75
CA PRO A 591 -7.24 35.49 -41.58
C PRO A 591 -8.06 35.58 -42.88
N MET A 592 -9.38 35.43 -42.73
CA MET A 592 -10.30 35.58 -43.85
C MET A 592 -10.03 36.92 -44.57
N PRO A 593 -9.94 36.95 -45.92
CA PRO A 593 -9.76 38.19 -46.62
C PRO A 593 -10.91 39.16 -46.32
N PRO A 594 -10.67 40.47 -46.22
CA PRO A 594 -11.69 41.44 -45.88
C PRO A 594 -12.84 41.40 -46.89
N ILE A 595 -14.06 41.30 -46.39
CA ILE A 595 -15.29 41.38 -47.21
C ILE A 595 -15.29 42.76 -47.87
N ALA A 596 -15.26 42.79 -49.22
CA ALA A 596 -15.40 44.03 -49.98
C ALA A 596 -16.75 44.68 -49.64
N PRO A 597 -16.80 46.01 -49.45
CA PRO A 597 -18.06 46.71 -49.19
C PRO A 597 -18.97 46.65 -50.43
N GLY A 598 -20.12 45.99 -50.24
CA GLY A 598 -21.12 45.86 -51.29
C GLY A 598 -21.63 47.21 -51.72
N GLY A 599 -21.50 47.55 -53.01
CA GLY A 599 -22.19 48.67 -53.62
C GLY A 599 -23.71 48.45 -53.52
N ARG A 600 -24.41 49.47 -53.05
CA ARG A 600 -25.86 49.55 -53.19
C ARG A 600 -26.22 50.05 -54.58
N PRO A 601 -27.37 49.62 -55.14
CA PRO A 601 -27.92 50.17 -56.35
C PRO A 601 -28.45 51.59 -56.16
#